data_e7aaf5a545b5e5fd9b0d23ddb30718ed
#
_entry.id   e7aaf5a545b5e5fd9b0d23ddb30718ed
#
_cell.length_a   1.000
_cell.length_b   1.000
_cell.length_c   1.000
_cell.angle_alpha   90.00
_cell.angle_beta   90.00
_cell.angle_gamma   90.00
#
_symmetry.space_group_name_H-M   'P 1'
#
loop_
_entity.id
_entity.type
_entity.pdbx_description
1 polymer ?
#
loop_
_entity_poly.entity_id
_entity_poly.type
_entity_poly.pdbx_seq_one_letter_code
_entity_poly.pdbx_strand_id
1 'polypeptide(L)' 'MATMNGTIKRLTGKGFGFIAASDGSEYFFHQSACTGIRFDELREGQKVTFERGQGPKGPRAENVRVA' A
#
# COMPACT_ATOMS: atom_id res chain seq x y z
N MET A 1 14.47 -9.33 2.30
CA MET A 1 13.17 -8.73 1.98
C MET A 1 13.07 -7.39 2.69
N ALA A 2 12.74 -6.36 1.94
CA ALA A 2 12.72 -5.02 2.49
C ALA A 2 11.28 -4.61 2.80
N THR A 3 10.94 -4.54 4.07
CA THR A 3 9.67 -3.98 4.50
C THR A 3 9.82 -2.47 4.56
N MET A 4 8.92 -1.76 3.91
CA MET A 4 8.96 -0.30 3.86
C MET A 4 7.81 0.28 4.66
N ASN A 5 8.02 1.48 5.15
CA ASN A 5 6.99 2.23 5.85
C ASN A 5 6.39 3.27 4.91
N GLY A 6 5.10 3.46 5.03
CA GLY A 6 4.42 4.46 4.22
C GLY A 6 3.12 4.88 4.86
N THR A 7 2.43 5.77 4.16
CA THR A 7 1.15 6.29 4.62
C THR A 7 0.17 6.18 3.46
N ILE A 8 -1.05 5.77 3.75
CA ILE A 8 -2.10 5.70 2.74
C ILE A 8 -2.36 7.11 2.24
N LYS A 9 -2.10 7.33 0.96
CA LYS A 9 -2.31 8.64 0.35
C LYS A 9 -3.72 8.75 -0.21
N ARG A 10 -4.21 7.68 -0.82
CA ARG A 10 -5.51 7.70 -1.47
C ARG A 10 -6.08 6.29 -1.53
N LEU A 11 -7.38 6.20 -1.36
CA LEU A 11 -8.13 4.96 -1.54
C LEU A 11 -9.24 5.22 -2.55
N THR A 12 -9.48 4.25 -3.41
CA THR A 12 -10.58 4.35 -4.36
C THR A 12 -11.63 3.31 -4.03
N GLY A 13 -12.84 3.55 -4.48
CA GLY A 13 -13.90 2.58 -4.29
C GLY A 13 -13.81 1.37 -5.21
N LYS A 14 -12.76 1.29 -6.02
CA LYS A 14 -12.59 0.19 -6.97
C LYS A 14 -11.67 -0.91 -6.46
N GLY A 15 -11.25 -0.83 -5.19
CA GLY A 15 -10.45 -1.87 -4.59
C GLY A 15 -8.95 -1.67 -4.73
N PHE A 16 -8.49 -0.47 -5.00
CA PHE A 16 -7.06 -0.17 -5.04
C PHE A 16 -6.78 1.20 -4.42
N GLY A 17 -5.51 1.45 -4.16
CA GLY A 17 -5.13 2.72 -3.56
C GLY A 17 -3.67 3.02 -3.80
N PHE A 18 -3.23 4.11 -3.21
CA PHE A 18 -1.84 4.57 -3.33
C PHE A 18 -1.25 4.78 -1.95
N ILE A 19 0.01 4.41 -1.81
CA ILE A 19 0.76 4.59 -0.57
C ILE A 19 1.90 5.53 -0.86
N ALA A 20 2.05 6.56 -0.02
CA ALA A 20 3.22 7.44 -0.07
C ALA A 20 4.27 6.85 0.86
N ALA A 21 5.37 6.38 0.29
CA ALA A 21 6.45 5.79 1.07
C ALA A 21 7.26 6.88 1.77
N SER A 22 7.99 6.48 2.80
CA SER A 22 8.78 7.42 3.58
C SER A 22 9.90 8.07 2.77
N ASP A 23 10.28 7.47 1.65
CA ASP A 23 11.33 8.03 0.78
C ASP A 23 10.78 9.01 -0.26
N GLY A 24 9.48 9.31 -0.21
CA GLY A 24 8.84 10.22 -1.13
C GLY A 24 8.25 9.56 -2.37
N SER A 25 8.40 8.26 -2.52
CA SER A 25 7.85 7.53 -3.65
C SER A 25 6.41 7.16 -3.40
N GLU A 26 5.65 6.99 -4.48
CA GLU A 26 4.28 6.49 -4.39
C GLU A 26 4.22 5.08 -4.94
N TYR A 27 3.45 4.24 -4.28
CA TYR A 27 3.26 2.86 -4.70
C TYR A 27 1.78 2.57 -4.85
N PHE A 28 1.44 1.89 -5.92
CA PHE A 28 0.09 1.38 -6.15
C PHE A 28 -0.07 0.08 -5.36
N PHE A 29 -1.25 -0.13 -4.81
CA PHE A 29 -1.58 -1.42 -4.20
C PHE A 29 -3.03 -1.77 -4.49
N HIS A 30 -3.29 -3.06 -4.60
CA HIS A 30 -4.63 -3.59 -4.82
C HIS A 30 -5.12 -4.23 -3.53
N GLN A 31 -6.45 -4.37 -3.39
CA GLN A 31 -7.01 -5.00 -2.19
C GLN A 31 -6.45 -6.40 -1.95
N SER A 32 -6.07 -7.11 -3.01
CA SER A 32 -5.47 -8.43 -2.86
C SER A 32 -4.08 -8.39 -2.24
N ALA A 33 -3.45 -7.23 -2.20
CA ALA A 33 -2.14 -7.07 -1.58
C ALA A 33 -2.24 -6.81 -0.08
N CYS A 34 -3.43 -6.59 0.45
CA CYS A 34 -3.61 -6.36 1.88
C CYS A 34 -3.56 -7.69 2.62
N THR A 35 -2.66 -7.78 3.59
CA THR A 35 -2.46 -8.98 4.38
C THR A 35 -2.73 -8.66 5.84
N GLY A 36 -3.60 -9.43 6.46
CA GLY A 36 -3.90 -9.23 7.88
C GLY A 36 -4.83 -8.06 8.16
N ILE A 37 -5.27 -7.35 7.13
CA ILE A 37 -6.24 -6.27 7.28
C ILE A 37 -7.11 -6.24 6.02
N ARG A 38 -8.35 -5.86 6.20
CA ARG A 38 -9.28 -5.73 5.07
C ARG A 38 -9.11 -4.37 4.43
N PHE A 39 -9.17 -4.33 3.11
CA PHE A 39 -9.06 -3.08 2.36
C PHE A 39 -10.07 -2.03 2.86
N ASP A 40 -11.27 -2.48 3.20
CA ASP A 40 -12.35 -1.61 3.65
C ASP A 40 -12.03 -0.91 4.97
N GLU A 41 -11.10 -1.44 5.74
CA GLU A 41 -10.72 -0.87 7.02
C GLU A 41 -9.58 0.13 6.91
N LEU A 42 -8.98 0.24 5.73
CA LEU A 42 -7.91 1.21 5.50
C LEU A 42 -8.50 2.60 5.34
N ARG A 43 -7.74 3.60 5.75
CA ARG A 43 -8.15 5.00 5.66
C ARG A 43 -6.99 5.83 5.16
N GLU A 44 -7.33 6.94 4.50
CA GLU A 44 -6.33 7.90 4.07
C GLU A 44 -5.63 8.49 5.28
N GLY A 45 -4.31 8.61 5.17
CA GLY A 45 -3.50 9.10 6.27
C GLY A 45 -3.05 8.03 7.26
N GLN A 46 -3.50 6.80 7.07
CA GLN A 46 -3.11 5.70 7.96
C GLN A 46 -1.70 5.22 7.65
N LYS A 47 -0.93 4.96 8.70
CA LYS A 47 0.43 4.43 8.53
C LYS A 47 0.36 2.93 8.29
N VAL A 48 1.14 2.49 7.31
CA VAL A 48 1.17 1.08 6.92
C VAL A 48 2.62 0.65 6.66
N THR A 49 2.81 -0.66 6.67
CA THR A 49 4.05 -1.26 6.20
C THR A 49 3.73 -2.12 5.00
N PHE A 50 4.67 -2.23 4.09
CA PHE A 50 4.47 -3.00 2.87
C PHE A 50 5.81 -3.46 2.33
N GLU A 51 5.77 -4.41 1.42
CA GLU A 51 6.94 -4.86 0.69
C GLU A 51 6.89 -4.32 -0.72
N ARG A 52 8.04 -3.89 -1.22
CA ARG A 52 8.14 -3.39 -2.58
C ARG A 52 8.09 -4.56 -3.56
N GLY A 53 7.18 -4.48 -4.52
CA GLY A 53 7.09 -5.43 -5.60
C GLY A 53 7.18 -4.72 -6.93
N GLN A 54 7.38 -5.48 -7.99
CA GLN A 54 7.34 -4.94 -9.34
C GLN A 54 6.25 -5.64 -10.12
N GLY A 55 5.44 -4.84 -10.79
CA GLY A 55 4.40 -5.34 -11.66
C GLY A 55 4.57 -4.81 -13.06
N PRO A 56 3.69 -5.19 -13.97
CA PRO A 56 3.76 -4.73 -15.36
C PRO A 56 3.66 -3.21 -15.50
N LYS A 57 3.08 -2.56 -14.52
CA LYS A 57 2.87 -1.11 -14.56
C LYS A 57 3.87 -0.34 -13.69
N GLY A 58 4.89 -1.02 -13.16
CA GLY A 58 5.90 -0.39 -12.34
C GLY A 58 5.87 -0.87 -10.89
N PRO A 59 6.52 -0.13 -9.99
CA PRO A 59 6.57 -0.52 -8.57
C PRO A 59 5.17 -0.57 -7.96
N ARG A 60 4.95 -1.56 -7.12
CA ARG A 60 3.69 -1.69 -6.39
C ARG A 60 3.98 -2.18 -4.98
N ALA A 61 3.04 -1.92 -4.08
CA ALA A 61 3.13 -2.40 -2.70
C ALA A 61 2.49 -3.79 -2.61
N GLU A 62 3.14 -4.66 -1.86
CA GLU A 62 2.64 -6.01 -1.60
C GLU A 62 2.67 -6.25 -0.11
N ASN A 63 1.86 -7.19 0.36
CA ASN A 63 1.80 -7.54 1.79
C ASN A 63 1.59 -6.31 2.67
N VAL A 64 0.63 -5.48 2.28
CA VAL A 64 0.32 -4.25 2.99
C VAL A 64 -0.30 -4.58 4.34
N ARG A 65 0.24 -3.98 5.40
CA ARG A 65 -0.25 -4.18 6.76
C ARG A 65 -0.31 -2.84 7.47
N VAL A 66 -1.18 -2.76 8.46
CA VAL A 66 -1.22 -1.59 9.33
C VAL A 66 0.04 -1.56 10.20
N ALA A 67 0.66 -0.41 10.26
CA ALA A 67 1.87 -0.25 11.07
C ALA A 67 1.57 -0.25 12.56
#